data_0f50b1f32fa475052dc5969cfdaca646
#
_entry.id   0f50b1f32fa475052dc5969cfdaca646
#
_cell.length_a   1.000
_cell.length_b   1.000
_cell.length_c   1.000
_cell.angle_alpha   90.00
_cell.angle_beta   90.00
_cell.angle_gamma   90.00
#
_symmetry.space_group_name_H-M   'P 1'
#
loop_
_entity.id
_entity.type
_entity.pdbx_description
1 polymer ?
#
loop_
_entity_poly.entity_id
_entity_poly.type
_entity_poly.pdbx_seq_one_letter_code
_entity_poly.pdbx_strand_id
1 'polypeptide(L)'
;MLTDVVYMELKCEDYEAYITGKTNFRYDLATTHPYKGNRKAAEKPPHYEALWEHLQRLEAKMSENQEADDDVAIASTAYKGWIVHVDKDLDQLPGWHYNPVKKEEYYVTEEEGLRSFYLQLLTGDRVDNIIGLHGIGPVKAK
;
A
#
# COMPACT_ATOMS: atom_id res chain seq x y z
N MET A 1 -3.20 -21.57 1.42
CA MET A 1 -2.67 -20.34 0.77
C MET A 1 -2.60 -19.20 1.80
N LEU A 2 -1.90 -18.09 1.52
CA LEU A 2 -1.85 -16.94 2.43
C LEU A 2 -3.26 -16.37 2.69
N THR A 3 -4.08 -16.31 1.65
CA THR A 3 -5.50 -15.90 1.73
C THR A 3 -6.31 -16.76 2.68
N ASP A 4 -6.15 -18.09 2.64
CA ASP A 4 -6.89 -19.00 3.52
C ASP A 4 -6.47 -18.83 4.98
N VAL A 5 -5.15 -18.61 5.21
CA VAL A 5 -4.61 -18.37 6.55
C VAL A 5 -5.18 -17.06 7.12
N VAL A 6 -5.14 -15.98 6.36
CA VAL A 6 -5.68 -14.67 6.78
C VAL A 6 -7.19 -14.76 7.02
N TYR A 7 -7.92 -15.42 6.13
CA TYR A 7 -9.35 -15.62 6.26
C TYR A 7 -9.71 -16.38 7.55
N MET A 8 -8.96 -17.43 7.86
CA MET A 8 -9.17 -18.21 9.09
C MET A 8 -8.71 -17.46 10.36
N GLU A 9 -7.58 -16.75 10.30
CA GLU A 9 -7.04 -16.00 11.45
C GLU A 9 -7.95 -14.82 11.83
N LEU A 10 -8.42 -14.05 10.84
CA LEU A 10 -9.26 -12.88 11.07
C LEU A 10 -10.76 -13.20 11.14
N LYS A 11 -11.18 -14.44 10.89
CA LYS A 11 -12.59 -14.88 10.88
C LYS A 11 -13.47 -14.00 10.00
N CYS A 12 -12.96 -13.60 8.85
CA CYS A 12 -13.69 -12.79 7.89
C CYS A 12 -14.78 -13.62 7.20
N GLU A 13 -15.86 -12.97 6.79
CA GLU A 13 -16.91 -13.59 5.98
C GLU A 13 -16.62 -13.49 4.49
N ASP A 14 -15.87 -12.45 4.09
CA ASP A 14 -15.48 -12.19 2.71
C ASP A 14 -14.19 -11.36 2.66
N TYR A 15 -13.58 -11.25 1.48
CA TYR A 15 -12.41 -10.41 1.25
C TYR A 15 -12.39 -9.85 -0.18
N GLU A 16 -11.77 -8.69 -0.31
CA GLU A 16 -11.41 -8.13 -1.61
C GLU A 16 -9.89 -8.04 -1.72
N ALA A 17 -9.35 -8.50 -2.86
CA ALA A 17 -7.93 -8.40 -3.16
C ALA A 17 -7.71 -7.44 -4.33
N TYR A 18 -6.63 -6.65 -4.25
CA TYR A 18 -6.27 -5.69 -5.28
C TYR A 18 -4.86 -5.94 -5.78
N ILE A 19 -4.65 -5.76 -7.08
CA ILE A 19 -3.35 -5.85 -7.74
C ILE A 19 -3.12 -4.60 -8.59
N THR A 20 -1.91 -4.06 -8.52
CA THR A 20 -1.55 -2.88 -9.31
C THR A 20 -1.50 -3.22 -10.80
N GLY A 21 -2.21 -2.43 -11.61
CA GLY A 21 -2.23 -2.52 -13.05
C GLY A 21 -0.96 -1.97 -13.72
N LYS A 22 -1.07 -1.69 -15.01
CA LYS A 22 0.08 -1.23 -15.82
C LYS A 22 0.22 0.29 -15.87
N THR A 23 -0.83 1.03 -15.56
CA THR A 23 -0.90 2.49 -15.64
C THR A 23 -1.03 3.12 -14.26
N ASN A 24 -0.47 4.33 -14.09
CA ASN A 24 -0.54 5.05 -12.84
C ASN A 24 -0.44 6.55 -13.13
N PHE A 25 -1.44 7.32 -12.73
CA PHE A 25 -1.51 8.78 -12.93
C PHE A 25 -0.31 9.54 -12.33
N ARG A 26 0.36 8.95 -11.32
CA ARG A 26 1.53 9.56 -10.67
C ARG A 26 2.69 9.77 -11.63
N TYR A 27 2.82 8.97 -12.69
CA TYR A 27 3.85 9.16 -13.70
C TYR A 27 3.66 10.46 -14.49
N ASP A 28 2.41 10.84 -14.75
CA ASP A 28 2.09 12.07 -15.48
C ASP A 28 2.10 13.29 -14.56
N LEU A 29 1.71 13.10 -13.29
CA LEU A 29 1.62 14.17 -12.30
C LEU A 29 3.00 14.60 -11.76
N ALA A 30 3.92 13.67 -11.65
CA ALA A 30 5.24 13.87 -11.02
C ALA A 30 6.23 14.58 -11.96
N THR A 31 6.01 15.87 -12.23
CA THR A 31 6.79 16.67 -13.20
C THR A 31 8.14 17.14 -12.67
N THR A 32 8.29 17.33 -11.36
CA THR A 32 9.53 17.82 -10.74
C THR A 32 10.58 16.72 -10.59
N HIS A 33 10.15 15.58 -10.08
CA HIS A 33 10.97 14.38 -9.93
C HIS A 33 10.16 13.18 -10.40
N PRO A 34 10.65 12.40 -11.38
CA PRO A 34 9.90 11.26 -11.90
C PRO A 34 9.53 10.28 -10.79
N TYR A 35 8.24 9.96 -10.67
CA TYR A 35 7.75 8.98 -9.72
C TYR A 35 8.46 7.64 -9.89
N LYS A 36 9.02 7.09 -8.81
CA LYS A 36 9.82 5.86 -8.81
C LYS A 36 11.03 5.88 -9.78
N GLY A 37 11.45 7.08 -10.24
CA GLY A 37 12.52 7.24 -11.24
C GLY A 37 13.91 6.81 -10.77
N ASN A 38 14.12 6.65 -9.47
CA ASN A 38 15.33 6.11 -8.87
C ASN A 38 15.37 4.58 -8.84
N ARG A 39 14.28 3.90 -9.17
CA ARG A 39 14.23 2.43 -9.22
C ARG A 39 14.95 1.96 -10.49
N LYS A 40 16.02 1.17 -10.31
CA LYS A 40 16.62 0.44 -11.42
C LYS A 40 15.63 -0.62 -11.90
N ALA A 41 15.62 -0.88 -13.21
CA ALA A 41 14.89 -2.02 -13.75
C ALA A 41 15.41 -3.30 -13.10
N ALA A 42 14.68 -3.80 -12.10
CA ALA A 42 15.00 -5.06 -11.46
C ALA A 42 14.35 -6.19 -12.25
N GLU A 43 15.07 -7.29 -12.38
CA GLU A 43 14.44 -8.52 -12.90
C GLU A 43 13.27 -8.91 -11.98
N LYS A 44 12.17 -9.27 -12.61
CA LYS A 44 11.01 -9.78 -11.86
C LYS A 44 11.41 -11.06 -11.12
N PRO A 45 10.93 -11.24 -9.88
CA PRO A 45 11.19 -12.49 -9.16
C PRO A 45 10.73 -13.72 -9.95
N PRO A 46 11.36 -14.89 -9.76
CA PRO A 46 10.85 -16.13 -10.32
C PRO A 46 9.37 -16.31 -9.98
N HIS A 47 8.61 -16.82 -10.95
CA HIS A 47 7.17 -17.05 -10.82
C HIS A 47 6.28 -15.80 -10.66
N TYR A 48 6.81 -14.59 -10.85
CA TYR A 48 6.02 -13.35 -10.77
C TYR A 48 4.76 -13.39 -11.66
N GLU A 49 4.93 -13.79 -12.90
CA GLU A 49 3.80 -13.83 -13.86
C GLU A 49 2.77 -14.91 -13.50
N ALA A 50 3.26 -16.09 -13.11
CA ALA A 50 2.37 -17.17 -12.66
C ALA A 50 1.58 -16.80 -11.39
N LEU A 51 2.20 -16.08 -10.46
CA LEU A 51 1.54 -15.59 -9.27
C LEU A 51 0.51 -14.51 -9.60
N TRP A 52 0.84 -13.60 -10.52
CA TRP A 52 -0.06 -12.54 -10.97
C TRP A 52 -1.30 -13.10 -11.66
N GLU A 53 -1.11 -14.08 -12.56
CA GLU A 53 -2.23 -14.82 -13.18
C GLU A 53 -3.07 -15.59 -12.16
N HIS A 54 -2.41 -16.15 -11.14
CA HIS A 54 -3.10 -16.87 -10.08
C HIS A 54 -4.01 -15.93 -9.27
N LEU A 55 -3.53 -14.73 -8.91
CA LEU A 55 -4.32 -13.72 -8.22
C LEU A 55 -5.52 -13.26 -9.05
N GLN A 56 -5.36 -13.12 -10.36
CA GLN A 56 -6.48 -12.82 -11.26
C GLN A 56 -7.53 -13.95 -11.29
N ARG A 57 -7.11 -15.22 -11.28
CA ARG A 57 -8.03 -16.35 -11.17
C ARG A 57 -8.77 -16.42 -9.84
N LEU A 58 -8.23 -15.79 -8.81
CA LEU A 58 -8.88 -15.59 -7.51
C LEU A 58 -9.71 -14.31 -7.46
N GLU A 59 -10.04 -13.75 -8.63
CA GLU A 59 -10.87 -12.55 -8.78
C GLU A 59 -10.29 -11.28 -8.13
N ALA A 60 -8.95 -11.22 -7.97
CA ALA A 60 -8.30 -9.99 -7.53
C ALA A 60 -8.58 -8.86 -8.54
N LYS A 61 -9.06 -7.74 -8.03
CA LYS A 61 -9.40 -6.55 -8.82
C LYS A 61 -8.11 -5.86 -9.28
N MET A 62 -8.01 -5.58 -10.57
CA MET A 62 -6.87 -4.85 -11.13
C MET A 62 -7.14 -3.35 -11.06
N SER A 63 -6.25 -2.63 -10.39
CA SER A 63 -6.30 -1.17 -10.32
C SER A 63 -6.01 -0.55 -11.67
N GLU A 64 -6.83 0.39 -12.11
CA GLU A 64 -6.67 1.10 -13.37
C GLU A 64 -6.24 2.54 -13.13
N ASN A 65 -5.13 2.94 -13.74
CA ASN A 65 -4.55 4.27 -13.63
C ASN A 65 -4.17 4.72 -12.19
N GLN A 66 -4.06 3.79 -11.26
CA GLN A 66 -3.65 4.00 -9.88
C GLN A 66 -2.99 2.74 -9.32
N GLU A 67 -2.49 2.80 -8.10
CA GLU A 67 -1.90 1.63 -7.44
C GLU A 67 -2.96 0.86 -6.64
N ALA A 68 -2.68 -0.41 -6.34
CA ALA A 68 -3.58 -1.24 -5.52
C ALA A 68 -3.86 -0.61 -4.16
N ASP A 69 -2.89 0.12 -3.60
CA ASP A 69 -3.01 0.81 -2.31
C ASP A 69 -4.09 1.90 -2.33
N ASP A 70 -4.28 2.57 -3.48
CA ASP A 70 -5.35 3.56 -3.65
C ASP A 70 -6.73 2.91 -3.59
N ASP A 71 -6.89 1.75 -4.26
CA ASP A 71 -8.15 1.02 -4.22
C ASP A 71 -8.42 0.42 -2.83
N VAL A 72 -7.39 -0.07 -2.14
CA VAL A 72 -7.52 -0.50 -0.73
C VAL A 72 -7.97 0.66 0.14
N ALA A 73 -7.39 1.86 -0.04
CA ALA A 73 -7.79 3.06 0.69
C ALA A 73 -9.26 3.43 0.43
N ILE A 74 -9.69 3.41 -0.83
CA ILE A 74 -11.08 3.69 -1.22
C ILE A 74 -12.02 2.64 -0.60
N ALA A 75 -11.70 1.36 -0.73
CA ALA A 75 -12.50 0.28 -0.18
C ALA A 75 -12.62 0.37 1.34
N SER A 76 -11.52 0.68 2.05
CA SER A 76 -11.51 0.81 3.51
C SER A 76 -12.43 1.91 4.04
N THR A 77 -12.69 2.96 3.23
CA THR A 77 -13.66 4.01 3.61
C THR A 77 -15.11 3.56 3.47
N ALA A 78 -15.38 2.62 2.56
CA ALA A 78 -16.70 2.10 2.29
C ALA A 78 -17.08 0.91 3.20
N TYR A 79 -16.11 0.10 3.55
CA TYR A 79 -16.29 -1.14 4.32
C TYR A 79 -15.54 -1.07 5.65
N LYS A 80 -16.22 -1.45 6.73
CA LYS A 80 -15.58 -1.62 8.03
C LYS A 80 -14.98 -3.02 8.10
N GLY A 81 -13.73 -3.15 7.76
CA GLY A 81 -13.03 -4.42 7.74
C GLY A 81 -11.56 -4.28 8.13
N TRP A 82 -10.84 -5.37 7.96
CA TRP A 82 -9.40 -5.42 8.16
C TRP A 82 -8.67 -4.97 6.90
N ILE A 83 -7.68 -4.08 7.05
CA ILE A 83 -6.73 -3.72 6.00
C ILE A 83 -5.55 -4.67 6.12
N VAL A 84 -5.44 -5.63 5.19
CA VAL A 84 -4.38 -6.65 5.20
C VAL A 84 -3.25 -6.23 4.28
N HIS A 85 -2.10 -5.91 4.84
CA HIS A 85 -0.97 -5.39 4.08
C HIS A 85 0.39 -5.59 4.75
N VAL A 86 1.46 -5.28 4.02
CA VAL A 86 2.84 -5.22 4.51
C VAL A 86 3.47 -3.85 4.25
N ASP A 87 2.77 -2.97 3.53
CA ASP A 87 3.26 -1.65 3.16
C ASP A 87 2.95 -0.61 4.25
N LYS A 88 3.98 0.10 4.71
CA LYS A 88 3.87 1.17 5.70
C LYS A 88 2.98 2.34 5.26
N ASP A 89 2.80 2.53 3.95
CA ASP A 89 2.04 3.66 3.43
C ASP A 89 0.55 3.51 3.71
N LEU A 90 0.08 2.27 3.85
CA LEU A 90 -1.28 1.97 4.30
C LEU A 90 -1.52 2.24 5.80
N ASP A 91 -0.46 2.40 6.62
CA ASP A 91 -0.59 2.84 8.02
C ASP A 91 -1.10 4.30 8.16
N GLN A 92 -1.32 5.00 7.06
CA GLN A 92 -2.00 6.29 7.03
C GLN A 92 -3.52 6.18 7.12
N LEU A 93 -4.06 5.00 6.89
CA LEU A 93 -5.51 4.75 6.92
C LEU A 93 -5.97 4.42 8.34
N PRO A 94 -7.02 5.06 8.86
CA PRO A 94 -7.58 4.67 10.14
C PRO A 94 -8.35 3.35 10.02
N GLY A 95 -8.23 2.49 11.03
CA GLY A 95 -8.95 1.21 11.07
C GLY A 95 -8.12 0.07 11.64
N TRP A 96 -8.66 -1.13 11.52
CA TRP A 96 -7.97 -2.35 11.88
C TRP A 96 -7.03 -2.83 10.78
N HIS A 97 -5.79 -3.10 11.14
CA HIS A 97 -4.75 -3.58 10.25
C HIS A 97 -4.27 -4.96 10.66
N TYR A 98 -3.89 -5.76 9.65
CA TYR A 98 -3.23 -7.02 9.86
C TYR A 98 -1.99 -7.15 8.96
N ASN A 99 -0.85 -7.40 9.58
CA ASN A 99 0.38 -7.71 8.85
C ASN A 99 0.57 -9.25 8.79
N PRO A 100 0.34 -9.88 7.64
CA PRO A 100 0.36 -11.34 7.53
C PRO A 100 1.78 -11.95 7.63
N VAL A 101 2.82 -11.15 7.44
CA VAL A 101 4.21 -11.60 7.57
C VAL A 101 4.64 -11.66 9.03
N LYS A 102 4.29 -10.62 9.79
CA LYS A 102 4.59 -10.52 11.23
C LYS A 102 3.54 -11.22 12.09
N LYS A 103 2.35 -11.49 11.54
CA LYS A 103 1.16 -11.95 12.25
C LYS A 103 0.74 -11.00 13.38
N GLU A 104 0.75 -9.73 13.07
CA GLU A 104 0.41 -8.64 14.01
C GLU A 104 -0.89 -7.99 13.61
N GLU A 105 -1.79 -7.87 14.59
CA GLU A 105 -3.02 -7.10 14.52
C GLU A 105 -2.80 -5.76 15.26
N TYR A 106 -3.23 -4.65 14.65
CA TYR A 106 -3.15 -3.34 15.30
C TYR A 106 -4.25 -2.42 14.77
N TYR A 107 -4.54 -1.40 15.54
CA TYR A 107 -5.52 -0.38 15.17
C TYR A 107 -4.82 0.95 14.96
N VAL A 108 -5.12 1.61 13.85
CA VAL A 108 -4.64 2.96 13.54
C VAL A 108 -5.77 3.94 13.77
N THR A 109 -5.56 4.92 14.64
CA THR A 109 -6.52 6.02 14.85
C THR A 109 -6.42 7.05 13.73
N GLU A 110 -7.45 7.90 13.58
CA GLU A 110 -7.41 9.03 12.62
C GLU A 110 -6.21 9.97 12.88
N GLU A 111 -5.89 10.21 14.15
CA GLU A 111 -4.77 11.06 14.54
C GLU A 111 -3.43 10.44 14.14
N GLU A 112 -3.25 9.13 14.38
CA GLU A 112 -2.03 8.40 14.00
C GLU A 112 -1.86 8.33 12.48
N GLY A 113 -2.93 8.05 11.75
CA GLY A 113 -2.92 8.04 10.29
C GLY A 113 -2.56 9.41 9.71
N LEU A 114 -3.20 10.46 10.20
CA LEU A 114 -2.93 11.84 9.79
C LEU A 114 -1.51 12.27 10.15
N ARG A 115 -1.01 11.90 11.32
CA ARG A 115 0.38 12.15 11.72
C ARG A 115 1.36 11.45 10.79
N SER A 116 1.11 10.19 10.43
CA SER A 116 1.94 9.44 9.49
C SER A 116 1.98 10.10 8.12
N PHE A 117 0.83 10.56 7.62
CA PHE A 117 0.73 11.33 6.38
C PHE A 117 1.58 12.60 6.40
N TYR A 118 1.42 13.45 7.41
CA TYR A 118 2.20 14.69 7.50
C TYR A 118 3.69 14.45 7.70
N LEU A 119 4.04 13.41 8.46
CA LEU A 119 5.44 13.03 8.64
C LEU A 119 6.07 12.65 7.29
N GLN A 120 5.38 11.87 6.48
CA GLN A 120 5.84 11.47 5.15
C GLN A 120 5.89 12.67 4.21
N LEU A 121 4.88 13.55 4.24
CA LEU A 121 4.88 14.78 3.44
C LEU A 121 6.10 15.66 3.75
N LEU A 122 6.48 15.80 5.01
CA LEU A 122 7.63 16.60 5.44
C LEU A 122 8.97 15.95 5.10
N THR A 123 9.08 14.63 5.29
CA THR A 123 10.34 13.89 5.10
C THR A 123 10.57 13.41 3.69
N GLY A 124 9.51 13.32 2.89
CA GLY A 124 9.51 12.67 1.58
C GLY A 124 9.54 11.14 1.67
N ASP A 125 9.52 10.50 0.51
CA ASP A 125 9.71 9.06 0.36
C ASP A 125 10.81 8.74 -0.66
N ARG A 126 11.90 8.17 -0.18
CA ARG A 126 13.04 7.81 -1.04
C ARG A 126 12.74 6.63 -1.95
N VAL A 127 11.83 5.74 -1.53
CA VAL A 127 11.47 4.55 -2.31
C VAL A 127 10.72 4.98 -3.57
N ASP A 128 9.87 5.98 -3.46
CA ASP A 128 9.07 6.51 -4.55
C ASP A 128 9.67 7.75 -5.23
N ASN A 129 10.89 8.13 -4.84
CA ASN A 129 11.59 9.30 -5.34
C ASN A 129 10.85 10.63 -5.05
N ILE A 130 10.15 10.67 -3.94
CA ILE A 130 9.47 11.87 -3.46
C ILE A 130 10.39 12.61 -2.50
N ILE A 131 10.66 13.87 -2.83
CA ILE A 131 11.53 14.74 -2.02
C ILE A 131 10.68 15.49 -1.00
N GLY A 132 11.03 15.36 0.29
CA GLY A 132 10.45 16.16 1.36
C GLY A 132 11.05 17.56 1.45
N LEU A 133 10.78 18.24 2.55
CA LEU A 133 11.33 19.57 2.81
C LEU A 133 12.84 19.50 3.08
N HIS A 134 13.58 20.43 2.48
CA HIS A 134 15.03 20.49 2.65
C HIS A 134 15.42 20.66 4.13
N GLY A 135 16.31 19.80 4.61
CA GLY A 135 16.80 19.82 5.98
C GLY A 135 15.82 19.30 7.04
N ILE A 136 14.66 18.78 6.65
CA ILE A 136 13.68 18.13 7.52
C ILE A 136 13.81 16.62 7.37
N GLY A 137 14.35 15.97 8.36
CA GLY A 137 14.37 14.52 8.50
C GLY A 137 13.41 14.06 9.60
N PRO A 138 13.28 12.74 9.83
CA PRO A 138 12.31 12.17 10.79
C PRO A 138 12.42 12.74 12.22
N VAL A 139 13.62 13.19 12.63
CA VAL A 139 13.84 13.78 13.98
C VAL A 139 13.27 15.19 14.09
N LYS A 140 13.31 15.97 12.99
CA LYS A 140 12.81 17.35 12.99
C LYS A 140 11.33 17.45 12.57
N ALA A 141 10.80 16.41 11.96
CA ALA A 141 9.41 16.34 11.54
C ALA A 141 8.46 15.89 12.67
N LYS A 142 9.01 15.33 13.76
CA LYS A 142 8.29 14.98 14.98
C LYS A 142 8.11 16.24 15.83
#